data_86e3360c7d17738acf71a5dc6dc2b3a6
#
_entry.id   86e3360c7d17738acf71a5dc6dc2b3a6
#
_cell.length_a   1.000
_cell.length_b   1.000
_cell.length_c   1.000
_cell.angle_alpha   90.00
_cell.angle_beta   90.00
_cell.angle_gamma   90.00
#
_symmetry.space_group_name_H-M   'P 1'
#
loop_
_entity.id
_entity.type
_entity.pdbx_description
1 polymer ?
#
loop_
_entity_poly.entity_id
_entity_poly.type
_entity_poly.pdbx_seq_one_letter_code
_entity_poly.pdbx_strand_id
1 'polypeptide(L)'
;MSKTVKIALIILSVTLFVIIGVYLFIGALWGGAFNFLQPKEIVTYSSPDREYSLVFEQMGDPAWPFGPTDVRLTLKNSNGKIIERVSTQLFDDGASAGEHNIASISWNDDGVVVVLIASEMEDKKVSIAYNKN
;
A
#
# COMPACT_ATOMS: atom_id res chain seq x y z
N MET A 1 -10.27 -48.97 -29.05
CA MET A 1 -9.99 -47.56 -29.32
C MET A 1 -8.88 -47.43 -30.34
N SER A 2 -9.12 -46.72 -31.45
CA SER A 2 -8.14 -46.55 -32.53
C SER A 2 -6.92 -45.73 -32.06
N LYS A 3 -5.78 -45.92 -32.74
CA LYS A 3 -4.56 -45.14 -32.45
C LYS A 3 -4.81 -43.61 -32.53
N THR A 4 -5.64 -43.22 -33.49
CA THR A 4 -6.01 -41.82 -33.72
C THR A 4 -6.78 -41.23 -32.53
N VAL A 5 -7.72 -41.98 -31.96
CA VAL A 5 -8.48 -41.55 -30.76
C VAL A 5 -7.57 -41.45 -29.55
N LYS A 6 -6.64 -42.35 -29.37
CA LYS A 6 -5.67 -42.29 -28.26
C LYS A 6 -4.80 -41.02 -28.35
N ILE A 7 -4.28 -40.74 -29.56
CA ILE A 7 -3.47 -39.55 -29.80
C ILE A 7 -4.29 -38.28 -29.54
N ALA A 8 -5.52 -38.21 -30.06
CA ALA A 8 -6.39 -37.06 -29.84
C ALA A 8 -6.68 -36.82 -28.36
N LEU A 9 -6.94 -37.85 -27.57
CA LEU A 9 -7.16 -37.75 -26.11
C LEU A 9 -5.90 -37.28 -25.38
N ILE A 10 -4.72 -37.74 -25.77
CA ILE A 10 -3.46 -37.27 -25.17
C ILE A 10 -3.23 -35.79 -25.47
N ILE A 11 -3.42 -35.36 -26.71
CA ILE A 11 -3.28 -33.95 -27.10
C ILE A 11 -4.24 -33.10 -26.33
N LEU A 12 -5.52 -33.51 -26.24
CA LEU A 12 -6.54 -32.79 -25.48
C LEU A 12 -6.18 -32.66 -24.00
N SER A 13 -5.71 -33.74 -23.39
CA SER A 13 -5.30 -33.78 -21.99
C SER A 13 -4.12 -32.84 -21.72
N VAL A 14 -3.09 -32.87 -22.57
CA VAL A 14 -1.92 -32.01 -22.45
C VAL A 14 -2.30 -30.55 -22.63
N THR A 15 -3.14 -30.24 -23.62
CA THR A 15 -3.63 -28.86 -23.86
C THR A 15 -4.41 -28.35 -22.65
N LEU A 16 -5.30 -29.14 -22.10
CA LEU A 16 -6.08 -28.77 -20.91
C LEU A 16 -5.18 -28.52 -19.69
N PHE A 17 -4.15 -29.38 -19.51
CA PHE A 17 -3.21 -29.23 -18.42
C PHE A 17 -2.37 -27.93 -18.53
N VAL A 18 -1.95 -27.60 -19.74
CA VAL A 18 -1.22 -26.35 -20.03
C VAL A 18 -2.12 -25.13 -19.76
N ILE A 19 -3.36 -25.16 -20.20
CA ILE A 19 -4.31 -24.05 -19.98
C ILE A 19 -4.54 -23.82 -18.46
N ILE A 20 -4.77 -24.89 -17.71
CA ILE A 20 -4.95 -24.81 -16.26
C ILE A 20 -3.67 -24.28 -15.60
N GLY A 21 -2.51 -24.77 -15.98
CA GLY A 21 -1.22 -24.32 -15.45
C GLY A 21 -0.98 -22.82 -15.69
N VAL A 22 -1.24 -22.34 -16.90
CA VAL A 22 -1.14 -20.92 -17.25
C VAL A 22 -2.13 -20.09 -16.44
N TYR A 23 -3.36 -20.55 -16.29
CA TYR A 23 -4.39 -19.85 -15.52
C TYR A 23 -4.02 -19.71 -14.05
N LEU A 24 -3.53 -20.80 -13.43
CA LEU A 24 -3.05 -20.78 -12.04
C LEU A 24 -1.82 -19.90 -11.87
N PHE A 25 -0.90 -19.91 -12.82
CA PHE A 25 0.30 -19.08 -12.80
C PHE A 25 -0.05 -17.58 -12.88
N ILE A 26 -0.92 -17.20 -13.81
CA ILE A 26 -1.42 -15.82 -13.91
C ILE A 26 -2.14 -15.42 -12.63
N GLY A 27 -3.02 -16.27 -12.09
CA GLY A 27 -3.72 -16.01 -10.84
C GLY A 27 -2.77 -15.81 -9.66
N ALA A 28 -1.71 -16.59 -9.56
CA ALA A 28 -0.69 -16.44 -8.53
C ALA A 28 0.09 -15.14 -8.67
N LEU A 29 0.46 -14.76 -9.91
CA LEU A 29 1.15 -13.48 -10.17
C LEU A 29 0.26 -12.27 -9.84
N TRP A 30 -0.99 -12.28 -10.28
CA TRP A 30 -1.92 -11.19 -10.02
C TRP A 30 -2.30 -11.11 -8.54
N GLY A 31 -2.55 -12.23 -7.89
CA GLY A 31 -2.83 -12.30 -6.44
C GLY A 31 -1.66 -11.79 -5.60
N GLY A 32 -0.44 -12.20 -5.93
CA GLY A 32 0.78 -11.73 -5.27
C GLY A 32 1.04 -10.24 -5.49
N ALA A 33 0.86 -9.75 -6.73
CA ALA A 33 0.99 -8.33 -7.06
C ALA A 33 -0.08 -7.48 -6.36
N PHE A 34 -1.31 -7.99 -6.26
CA PHE A 34 -2.40 -7.29 -5.58
C PHE A 34 -2.14 -7.14 -4.07
N ASN A 35 -1.65 -8.17 -3.41
CA ASN A 35 -1.30 -8.11 -1.99
C ASN A 35 -0.11 -7.17 -1.74
N PHE A 36 0.85 -7.12 -2.66
CA PHE A 36 1.98 -6.21 -2.60
C PHE A 36 1.56 -4.73 -2.76
N LEU A 37 0.54 -4.47 -3.56
CA LEU A 37 0.04 -3.11 -3.81
C LEU A 37 -0.99 -2.63 -2.80
N GLN A 38 -1.48 -3.49 -1.90
CA GLN A 38 -2.44 -3.09 -0.89
C GLN A 38 -1.76 -2.29 0.22
N PRO A 39 -2.33 -1.13 0.59
CA PRO A 39 -1.81 -0.36 1.71
C PRO A 39 -2.02 -1.10 3.02
N LYS A 40 -1.00 -1.11 3.86
CA LYS A 40 -1.07 -1.59 5.23
C LYS A 40 -1.26 -0.40 6.16
N GLU A 41 -2.43 -0.30 6.77
CA GLU A 41 -2.68 0.71 7.79
C GLU A 41 -1.79 0.45 9.00
N ILE A 42 -1.07 1.50 9.44
CA ILE A 42 -0.20 1.44 10.61
C ILE A 42 -0.93 2.00 11.81
N VAL A 43 -1.46 3.21 11.66
CA VAL A 43 -2.15 3.93 12.74
C VAL A 43 -3.11 4.96 12.15
N THR A 44 -4.18 5.24 12.87
CA THR A 44 -5.14 6.29 12.54
C THR A 44 -5.25 7.26 13.70
N TYR A 45 -5.15 8.55 13.41
CA TYR A 45 -5.30 9.65 14.35
C TYR A 45 -6.58 10.43 14.06
N SER A 46 -7.31 10.77 15.10
CA SER A 46 -8.50 11.63 14.98
C SER A 46 -8.17 13.06 15.40
N SER A 47 -8.77 14.03 14.71
CA SER A 47 -8.71 15.42 15.14
C SER A 47 -9.40 15.62 16.51
N PRO A 48 -9.05 16.67 17.28
CA PRO A 48 -9.66 16.93 18.58
C PRO A 48 -11.19 17.07 18.55
N ASP A 49 -11.72 17.66 17.47
CA ASP A 49 -13.16 17.82 17.24
C ASP A 49 -13.82 16.57 16.62
N ARG A 50 -13.03 15.56 16.26
CA ARG A 50 -13.45 14.32 15.56
C ARG A 50 -14.08 14.52 14.18
N GLU A 51 -13.86 15.67 13.57
CA GLU A 51 -14.35 15.95 12.21
C GLU A 51 -13.46 15.33 11.13
N TYR A 52 -12.18 15.04 11.47
CA TYR A 52 -11.19 14.50 10.55
C TYR A 52 -10.46 13.32 11.17
N SER A 53 -10.00 12.43 10.29
CA SER A 53 -9.07 11.35 10.64
C SER A 53 -7.92 11.31 9.66
N LEU A 54 -6.72 11.06 10.20
CA LEU A 54 -5.49 10.91 9.44
C LEU A 54 -5.02 9.47 9.54
N VAL A 55 -4.96 8.78 8.39
CA VAL A 55 -4.50 7.40 8.31
C VAL A 55 -3.07 7.38 7.81
N PHE A 56 -2.18 6.75 8.55
CA PHE A 56 -0.80 6.50 8.15
C PHE A 56 -0.66 5.07 7.67
N GLU A 57 -0.23 4.90 6.43
CA GLU A 57 -0.19 3.62 5.72
C GLU A 57 1.18 3.35 5.11
N GLN A 58 1.59 2.09 5.11
CA GLN A 58 2.73 1.63 4.34
C GLN A 58 2.23 1.07 3.00
N MET A 59 2.89 1.46 1.92
CA MET A 59 2.59 1.03 0.56
C MET A 59 3.63 0.00 0.10
N GLY A 60 3.28 -1.29 0.20
CA GLY A 60 4.20 -2.37 -0.15
C GLY A 60 5.29 -2.62 0.90
N ASP A 61 6.28 -3.41 0.54
CA ASP A 61 7.42 -3.70 1.39
C ASP A 61 8.55 -2.69 1.18
N PRO A 62 9.46 -2.51 2.17
CA PRO A 62 10.68 -1.73 1.97
C PRO A 62 11.48 -2.25 0.79
N ALA A 63 12.08 -1.34 0.01
CA ALA A 63 12.93 -1.71 -1.10
C ALA A 63 14.18 -2.47 -0.59
N TRP A 64 14.39 -3.66 -1.16
CA TRP A 64 15.51 -4.51 -0.76
C TRP A 64 16.83 -4.01 -1.37
N PRO A 65 18.00 -4.11 -0.67
CA PRO A 65 18.21 -4.64 0.69
C PRO A 65 18.01 -3.63 1.83
N PHE A 66 18.19 -2.34 1.60
CA PHE A 66 18.13 -1.27 2.62
C PHE A 66 17.49 0.01 2.04
N GLY A 67 16.63 -0.17 1.07
CA GLY A 67 15.98 0.93 0.37
C GLY A 67 14.86 1.60 1.15
N PRO A 68 14.25 2.65 0.57
CA PRO A 68 13.18 3.39 1.21
C PRO A 68 11.90 2.56 1.32
N THR A 69 11.08 2.96 2.29
CA THR A 69 9.72 2.46 2.47
C THR A 69 8.74 3.51 2.00
N ASP A 70 7.87 3.14 1.07
CA ASP A 70 6.80 4.03 0.61
C ASP A 70 5.69 4.11 1.65
N VAL A 71 5.31 5.32 2.03
CA VAL A 71 4.24 5.60 2.99
C VAL A 71 3.26 6.61 2.42
N ARG A 72 2.06 6.59 2.97
CA ARG A 72 0.99 7.49 2.58
C ARG A 72 0.24 8.00 3.79
N LEU A 73 -0.05 9.29 3.78
CA LEU A 73 -0.95 9.95 4.71
C LEU A 73 -2.26 10.22 3.99
N THR A 74 -3.36 9.72 4.53
CA THR A 74 -4.70 9.90 3.98
C THR A 74 -5.56 10.66 4.98
N LEU A 75 -6.00 11.84 4.60
CA LEU A 75 -6.92 12.65 5.39
C LEU A 75 -8.36 12.36 4.96
N LYS A 76 -9.21 12.01 5.91
CA LYS A 76 -10.64 11.74 5.72
C LYS A 76 -11.49 12.67 6.56
N ASN A 77 -12.69 12.97 6.10
CA ASN A 77 -13.69 13.65 6.91
C ASN A 77 -14.46 12.66 7.80
N SER A 78 -15.39 13.18 8.63
CA SER A 78 -16.22 12.38 9.54
C SER A 78 -17.10 11.34 8.84
N ASN A 79 -17.42 11.56 7.56
CA ASN A 79 -18.19 10.61 6.72
C ASN A 79 -17.32 9.53 6.07
N GLY A 80 -16.00 9.52 6.32
CA GLY A 80 -15.05 8.61 5.71
C GLY A 80 -14.64 9.00 4.29
N LYS A 81 -15.05 10.15 3.79
CA LYS A 81 -14.64 10.65 2.48
C LYS A 81 -13.18 11.11 2.52
N ILE A 82 -12.41 10.68 1.56
CA ILE A 82 -11.02 11.07 1.41
C ILE A 82 -10.96 12.52 0.91
N ILE A 83 -10.26 13.36 1.68
CA ILE A 83 -9.99 14.76 1.32
C ILE A 83 -8.72 14.85 0.50
N GLU A 84 -7.64 14.26 1.00
CA GLU A 84 -6.33 14.29 0.35
C GLU A 84 -5.49 13.08 0.74
N ARG A 85 -4.63 12.67 -0.19
CA ARG A 85 -3.57 11.68 0.03
C ARG A 85 -2.23 12.29 -0.32
N VAL A 86 -1.26 12.12 0.56
CA VAL A 86 0.12 12.51 0.34
C VAL A 86 1.01 11.30 0.47
N SER A 87 1.73 10.96 -0.58
CA SER A 87 2.69 9.86 -0.58
C SER A 87 4.11 10.40 -0.47
N THR A 88 4.93 9.72 0.30
CA THR A 88 6.34 10.04 0.48
C THR A 88 7.15 8.79 0.80
N GLN A 89 8.44 8.93 0.97
CA GLN A 89 9.35 7.84 1.31
C GLN A 89 10.01 8.08 2.66
N LEU A 90 10.19 6.99 3.40
CA LEU A 90 10.98 6.96 4.62
C LEU A 90 12.28 6.21 4.36
N PHE A 91 13.40 6.82 4.73
CA PHE A 91 14.72 6.21 4.67
C PHE A 91 15.12 5.78 6.08
N ASP A 92 14.81 4.54 6.42
CA ASP A 92 14.96 3.98 7.77
C ASP A 92 15.71 2.64 7.75
N ASP A 93 16.81 2.58 6.97
CA ASP A 93 17.70 1.42 6.84
C ASP A 93 16.95 0.12 6.45
N GLY A 94 15.99 0.24 5.55
CA GLY A 94 15.18 -0.88 5.10
C GLY A 94 14.12 -1.37 6.08
N ALA A 95 13.90 -0.64 7.18
CA ALA A 95 12.86 -0.98 8.14
C ALA A 95 11.46 -0.70 7.62
N SER A 96 10.51 -1.52 8.04
CA SER A 96 9.09 -1.24 7.82
C SER A 96 8.66 0.01 8.59
N ALA A 97 7.73 0.77 8.02
CA ALA A 97 7.16 1.93 8.69
C ALA A 97 6.37 1.52 9.94
N GLY A 98 6.39 2.39 10.93
CA GLY A 98 5.69 2.20 12.19
C GLY A 98 5.23 3.53 12.78
N GLU A 99 4.50 3.48 13.87
CA GLU A 99 4.03 4.67 14.58
C GLU A 99 5.20 5.56 15.04
N HIS A 100 6.35 4.96 15.34
CA HIS A 100 7.59 5.67 15.72
C HIS A 100 8.10 6.63 14.64
N ASN A 101 7.68 6.47 13.38
CA ASN A 101 8.05 7.39 12.30
C ASN A 101 7.24 8.69 12.30
N ILE A 102 6.24 8.80 13.16
CA ILE A 102 5.49 10.05 13.37
C ILE A 102 5.99 10.72 14.63
N ALA A 103 6.72 11.83 14.45
CA ALA A 103 7.26 12.61 15.57
C ALA A 103 6.19 13.50 16.20
N SER A 104 5.35 14.13 15.38
CA SER A 104 4.27 14.99 15.86
C SER A 104 3.15 15.15 14.84
N ILE A 105 1.95 15.43 15.34
CA ILE A 105 0.78 15.80 14.55
C ILE A 105 0.19 17.07 15.16
N SER A 106 0.03 18.10 14.34
CA SER A 106 -0.56 19.36 14.72
C SER A 106 -1.83 19.63 13.92
N TRP A 107 -2.96 19.65 14.60
CA TRP A 107 -4.25 19.97 14.02
C TRP A 107 -4.48 21.48 14.14
N ASN A 108 -4.60 22.16 13.00
CA ASN A 108 -4.80 23.60 12.93
C ASN A 108 -6.17 23.91 12.31
N ASP A 109 -6.54 25.16 12.22
CA ASP A 109 -7.81 25.57 11.62
C ASP A 109 -7.88 25.28 10.11
N ASP A 110 -6.74 25.29 9.43
CA ASP A 110 -6.67 25.15 7.98
C ASP A 110 -6.33 23.73 7.52
N GLY A 111 -5.80 22.92 8.40
CA GLY A 111 -5.30 21.59 8.04
C GLY A 111 -4.54 20.91 9.16
N VAL A 112 -3.86 19.85 8.81
CA VAL A 112 -2.99 19.07 9.69
C VAL A 112 -1.56 19.12 9.21
N VAL A 113 -0.62 19.23 10.15
CA VAL A 113 0.82 19.17 9.89
C VAL A 113 1.38 17.95 10.60
N VAL A 114 2.04 17.10 9.84
CA VAL A 114 2.69 15.88 10.32
C VAL A 114 4.19 16.00 10.15
N VAL A 115 4.95 15.66 11.18
CA VAL A 115 6.40 15.54 11.10
C VAL A 115 6.78 14.07 11.08
N LEU A 116 7.40 13.64 9.98
CA LEU A 116 7.91 12.30 9.80
C LEU A 116 9.40 12.25 10.11
N ILE A 117 9.81 11.21 10.81
CA ILE A 117 11.21 10.94 11.17
C ILE A 117 11.63 9.54 10.74
N ALA A 118 12.88 9.40 10.36
CA ALA A 118 13.51 8.12 10.10
C ALA A 118 15.03 8.25 10.30
N SER A 119 15.73 7.12 10.46
CA SER A 119 17.15 7.10 10.89
C SER A 119 18.12 7.72 9.87
N GLU A 120 17.79 7.67 8.58
CA GLU A 120 18.68 8.10 7.48
C GLU A 120 18.14 9.30 6.69
N MET A 121 17.26 10.08 7.28
CA MET A 121 16.71 11.28 6.65
C MET A 121 16.53 12.40 7.67
N GLU A 122 16.51 13.64 7.17
CA GLU A 122 16.06 14.78 7.97
C GLU A 122 14.56 14.71 8.23
N ASP A 123 14.11 15.36 9.29
CA ASP A 123 12.70 15.45 9.66
C ASP A 123 11.90 16.05 8.51
N LYS A 124 10.85 15.37 8.09
CA LYS A 124 10.03 15.77 6.96
C LYS A 124 8.68 16.27 7.43
N LYS A 125 8.40 17.53 7.15
CA LYS A 125 7.11 18.16 7.44
C LYS A 125 6.16 18.00 6.27
N VAL A 126 4.99 17.42 6.53
CA VAL A 126 3.91 17.25 5.55
C VAL A 126 2.70 18.04 6.03
N SER A 127 2.21 18.93 5.21
CA SER A 127 1.01 19.76 5.50
C SER A 127 -0.14 19.34 4.57
N ILE A 128 -1.30 19.07 5.14
CA ILE A 128 -2.49 18.65 4.41
C ILE A 128 -3.64 19.59 4.77
N ALA A 129 -4.18 20.31 3.78
CA ALA A 129 -5.31 21.21 3.98
C ALA A 129 -6.64 20.46 4.05
N TYR A 130 -7.58 20.95 4.87
CA TYR A 130 -8.92 20.37 4.97
C TYR A 130 -9.78 20.61 3.73
N ASN A 131 -9.59 21.74 3.09
CA ASN A 131 -10.34 22.13 1.89
C ASN A 131 -9.38 22.39 0.74
N LYS A 132 -9.52 21.62 -0.32
CA LYS A 132 -9.01 21.99 -1.63
C LYS A 132 -10.10 22.79 -2.34
N ASN A 133 -9.93 24.09 -2.40
CA ASN A 133 -10.68 24.94 -3.33
C ASN A 133 -10.08 24.83 -4.73
#